data_3e0d7b8fa0748e28ba9a926771235dfd
#
_entry.id   3e0d7b8fa0748e28ba9a926771235dfd
#
_cell.length_a   1.000
_cell.length_b   1.000
_cell.length_c   1.000
_cell.angle_alpha   90.00
_cell.angle_beta   90.00
_cell.angle_gamma   90.00
#
_symmetry.space_group_name_H-M   'P 1'
#
loop_
_entity.id
_entity.type
_entity.pdbx_description
1 polymer ?
#
loop_
_entity_poly.entity_id
_entity_poly.type
_entity_poly.pdbx_seq_one_letter_code
_entity_poly.pdbx_strand_id
1 'polypeptide(L)'
;MKNKKSIAILMAAITLASCQSYKKVPYLQSYESLTDKSYKEIVINEVNQQDTLYDARIQPKDLLNITINTTDPQAAAPFNLTMQTYNNIAQSNASTTSQPALQQYLVDNAGEIDFPVIGRLQVGGLTKNAAENLIREQLRPYLKEIPIVTVRMSNYKISVLGEVNSPGTFTINNEKVNIFEALAMAGDMTIYGIRNNVKLIREDCNGQRNVISLNLNEQNILHSPYYYMQQNDILYIAPNKTKAKSASVSNSTTIWVSVITSLVSLSLIHISEPTIRS
;
A
#
# COMPACT_ATOMS: atom_id res chain seq x y z
N MET A 1 -60.37 7.49 11.45
CA MET A 1 -59.42 8.49 10.88
C MET A 1 -58.19 8.75 11.75
N LYS A 2 -58.22 8.61 13.07
CA LYS A 2 -57.07 8.82 13.97
C LYS A 2 -55.88 7.87 13.72
N ASN A 3 -56.13 6.55 13.47
CA ASN A 3 -55.07 5.56 13.28
C ASN A 3 -54.24 5.74 12.00
N LYS A 4 -54.84 6.26 10.91
CA LYS A 4 -54.13 6.49 9.65
C LYS A 4 -53.05 7.59 9.75
N LYS A 5 -53.35 8.66 10.55
CA LYS A 5 -52.38 9.73 10.81
C LYS A 5 -51.22 9.27 11.70
N SER A 6 -51.47 8.40 12.68
CA SER A 6 -50.45 7.84 13.55
C SER A 6 -49.45 6.92 12.77
N ILE A 7 -49.99 6.12 11.83
CA ILE A 7 -49.14 5.24 10.99
C ILE A 7 -48.26 6.06 10.02
N ALA A 8 -48.83 7.14 9.44
CA ALA A 8 -48.06 8.05 8.58
C ALA A 8 -46.94 8.77 9.31
N ILE A 9 -47.18 9.21 10.55
CA ILE A 9 -46.17 9.86 11.40
C ILE A 9 -45.12 8.85 11.82
N LEU A 10 -45.47 7.61 12.13
CA LEU A 10 -44.51 6.55 12.45
C LEU A 10 -43.62 6.19 11.26
N MET A 11 -44.17 6.10 10.05
CA MET A 11 -43.39 5.89 8.82
C MET A 11 -42.45 7.08 8.52
N ALA A 12 -42.92 8.33 8.68
CA ALA A 12 -42.09 9.51 8.52
C ALA A 12 -40.93 9.58 9.55
N ALA A 13 -41.15 9.13 10.78
CA ALA A 13 -40.13 9.09 11.82
C ALA A 13 -39.06 8.03 11.53
N ILE A 14 -39.42 6.91 10.92
CA ILE A 14 -38.45 5.82 10.52
C ILE A 14 -37.55 6.29 9.38
N THR A 15 -38.07 7.11 8.44
CA THR A 15 -37.26 7.62 7.30
C THR A 15 -36.25 8.69 7.71
N LEU A 16 -36.47 9.40 8.81
CA LEU A 16 -35.57 10.44 9.29
C LEU A 16 -34.39 9.92 10.14
N ALA A 17 -34.44 8.66 10.59
CA ALA A 17 -33.38 8.06 11.41
C ALA A 17 -32.15 7.54 10.61
N SER A 18 -32.11 7.70 9.29
CA SER A 18 -31.07 7.12 8.42
C SER A 18 -29.87 8.03 8.12
N CYS A 19 -29.64 9.10 8.87
CA CYS A 19 -28.42 9.89 8.72
C CYS A 19 -27.24 9.23 9.45
N GLN A 20 -26.57 8.27 8.81
CA GLN A 20 -25.25 7.86 9.26
C GLN A 20 -24.22 8.93 8.88
N SER A 21 -23.52 9.41 9.89
CA SER A 21 -22.44 10.38 9.74
C SER A 21 -21.37 9.88 8.78
N TYR A 22 -21.12 10.61 7.68
CA TYR A 22 -20.03 10.36 6.72
C TYR A 22 -18.62 10.55 7.33
N LYS A 23 -18.53 10.97 8.60
CA LYS A 23 -17.27 11.25 9.33
C LYS A 23 -16.24 10.13 9.36
N LYS A 24 -16.57 8.91 8.92
CA LYS A 24 -15.65 7.77 8.87
C LYS A 24 -14.95 7.61 7.53
N VAL A 25 -15.30 8.39 6.53
CA VAL A 25 -14.79 8.25 5.15
C VAL A 25 -13.55 9.09 4.86
N PRO A 26 -13.45 10.36 5.27
CA PRO A 26 -12.26 11.16 5.00
C PRO A 26 -11.03 10.67 5.77
N TYR A 27 -9.86 10.85 5.18
CA TYR A 27 -8.57 10.67 5.83
C TYR A 27 -8.23 11.88 6.71
N LEU A 28 -7.31 11.73 7.67
CA LEU A 28 -6.65 12.81 8.41
C LEU A 28 -7.62 13.80 9.08
N GLN A 29 -8.67 13.30 9.71
CA GLN A 29 -9.80 14.11 10.23
C GLN A 29 -9.49 14.95 11.46
N SER A 30 -8.39 14.74 12.15
CA SER A 30 -8.03 15.45 13.40
C SER A 30 -7.87 16.96 13.23
N TYR A 31 -7.92 17.43 12.00
CA TYR A 31 -7.69 18.83 11.63
C TYR A 31 -8.87 19.77 11.95
N GLU A 32 -10.09 19.26 12.03
CA GLU A 32 -11.31 20.10 12.19
C GLU A 32 -11.51 20.68 13.60
N SER A 33 -10.74 20.21 14.59
CA SER A 33 -10.89 20.65 15.99
C SER A 33 -9.82 21.65 16.45
N LEU A 34 -8.82 21.95 15.63
CA LEU A 34 -7.74 22.86 15.99
C LEU A 34 -8.14 24.30 15.65
N THR A 35 -8.20 25.17 16.67
CA THR A 35 -8.27 26.62 16.46
C THR A 35 -6.97 27.06 15.76
N ASP A 36 -7.06 28.09 14.93
CA ASP A 36 -5.96 28.64 14.11
C ASP A 36 -4.65 28.90 14.89
N LYS A 37 -4.76 29.09 16.20
CA LYS A 37 -3.64 29.31 17.12
C LYS A 37 -2.90 28.01 17.49
N SER A 38 -3.65 26.92 17.73
CA SER A 38 -3.09 25.61 18.00
C SER A 38 -2.37 25.03 16.77
N TYR A 39 -2.87 25.32 15.57
CA TYR A 39 -2.26 24.90 14.31
C TYR A 39 -0.85 25.46 14.13
N LYS A 40 -0.67 26.77 14.36
CA LYS A 40 0.66 27.41 14.26
C LYS A 40 1.67 26.85 15.26
N GLU A 41 1.21 26.56 16.48
CA GLU A 41 2.06 26.03 17.55
C GLU A 41 2.49 24.58 17.27
N ILE A 42 1.58 23.75 16.75
CA ILE A 42 1.88 22.37 16.35
C ILE A 42 2.86 22.34 15.18
N VAL A 43 2.63 23.12 14.13
CA VAL A 43 3.52 23.19 12.96
C VAL A 43 4.93 23.66 13.35
N ILE A 44 5.06 24.61 14.28
CA ILE A 44 6.37 25.10 14.75
C ILE A 44 7.08 24.03 15.60
N ASN A 45 6.34 23.29 16.43
CA ASN A 45 6.93 22.24 17.27
C ASN A 45 7.31 21.00 16.45
N GLU A 46 6.55 20.67 15.40
CA GLU A 46 6.84 19.54 14.51
C GLU A 46 8.04 19.81 13.59
N VAL A 47 8.23 21.04 13.15
CA VAL A 47 9.42 21.45 12.37
C VAL A 47 10.71 21.33 13.19
N ASN A 48 10.62 21.37 14.54
CA ASN A 48 11.76 21.18 15.42
C ASN A 48 12.03 19.72 15.80
N GLN A 49 11.11 18.79 15.55
CA GLN A 49 11.42 17.35 15.55
C GLN A 49 12.15 17.06 14.25
N GLN A 50 13.43 16.74 14.32
CA GLN A 50 14.19 16.22 13.19
C GLN A 50 13.46 14.98 12.66
N ASP A 51 12.63 15.17 11.63
CA ASP A 51 12.17 14.09 10.79
C ASP A 51 13.42 13.49 10.15
N THR A 52 13.95 12.44 10.76
CA THR A 52 15.06 11.68 10.18
C THR A 52 14.54 11.18 8.84
N LEU A 53 15.19 11.61 7.76
CA LEU A 53 14.87 11.15 6.41
C LEU A 53 14.79 9.63 6.42
N TYR A 54 13.63 9.10 5.98
CA TYR A 54 13.45 7.66 5.90
C TYR A 54 14.39 7.06 4.87
N ASP A 55 15.24 6.15 5.31
CA ASP A 55 16.10 5.32 4.46
C ASP A 55 15.69 3.86 4.59
N ALA A 56 15.30 3.26 3.45
CA ALA A 56 15.01 1.83 3.39
C ALA A 56 16.28 1.02 3.75
N ARG A 57 16.07 -0.07 4.52
CA ARG A 57 17.14 -0.99 4.88
C ARG A 57 17.09 -2.22 3.97
N ILE A 58 18.25 -2.66 3.57
CA ILE A 58 18.43 -3.90 2.80
C ILE A 58 18.00 -5.09 3.66
N GLN A 59 17.18 -5.96 3.09
CA GLN A 59 16.65 -7.15 3.76
C GLN A 59 17.13 -8.43 3.07
N PRO A 60 17.12 -9.59 3.77
CA PRO A 60 17.30 -10.87 3.13
C PRO A 60 16.32 -11.07 1.96
N LYS A 61 16.80 -11.67 0.85
CA LYS A 61 16.07 -11.85 -0.42
C LYS A 61 15.91 -10.59 -1.27
N ASP A 62 16.47 -9.47 -0.88
CA ASP A 62 16.55 -8.32 -1.78
C ASP A 62 17.52 -8.62 -2.95
N LEU A 63 17.16 -8.10 -4.12
CA LEU A 63 18.01 -8.08 -5.30
C LEU A 63 18.64 -6.71 -5.44
N LEU A 64 19.96 -6.66 -5.32
CA LEU A 64 20.70 -5.41 -5.42
C LEU A 64 21.36 -5.29 -6.80
N ASN A 65 21.24 -4.12 -7.39
CA ASN A 65 22.01 -3.71 -8.54
C ASN A 65 23.12 -2.77 -8.04
N ILE A 66 24.37 -3.23 -8.16
CA ILE A 66 25.55 -2.51 -7.65
C ILE A 66 26.39 -2.12 -8.85
N THR A 67 26.70 -0.82 -8.98
CA THR A 67 27.50 -0.27 -10.05
C THR A 67 28.70 0.48 -9.48
N ILE A 68 29.88 0.15 -9.99
CA ILE A 68 31.15 0.75 -9.64
C ILE A 68 31.62 1.63 -10.79
N ASN A 69 31.77 2.93 -10.55
CA ASN A 69 32.27 3.88 -11.54
C ASN A 69 33.60 4.47 -11.06
N THR A 70 34.57 4.48 -11.97
CA THR A 70 35.91 5.07 -11.77
C THR A 70 36.26 5.88 -13.01
N THR A 71 37.29 6.72 -12.94
CA THR A 71 37.80 7.48 -14.10
C THR A 71 38.42 6.55 -15.15
N ASP A 72 38.94 5.36 -14.72
CA ASP A 72 39.39 4.30 -15.60
C ASP A 72 38.34 3.16 -15.65
N PRO A 73 37.52 3.08 -16.71
CA PRO A 73 36.48 2.03 -16.83
C PRO A 73 37.05 0.60 -16.83
N GLN A 74 38.30 0.41 -17.27
CA GLN A 74 38.92 -0.93 -17.30
C GLN A 74 39.22 -1.41 -15.87
N ALA A 75 39.59 -0.51 -14.98
CA ALA A 75 39.82 -0.83 -13.56
C ALA A 75 38.51 -1.24 -12.85
N ALA A 76 37.37 -0.72 -13.28
CA ALA A 76 36.06 -1.05 -12.72
C ALA A 76 35.45 -2.33 -13.32
N ALA A 77 35.91 -2.80 -14.49
CA ALA A 77 35.30 -3.91 -15.20
C ALA A 77 35.22 -5.24 -14.41
N PRO A 78 36.19 -5.63 -13.57
CA PRO A 78 36.09 -6.84 -12.76
C PRO A 78 34.98 -6.83 -11.73
N PHE A 79 34.51 -5.66 -11.33
CA PHE A 79 33.47 -5.44 -10.31
C PHE A 79 32.07 -5.25 -10.91
N ASN A 80 31.99 -4.95 -12.21
CA ASN A 80 30.74 -4.74 -12.95
C ASN A 80 30.46 -5.93 -13.88
N LEU A 81 30.17 -7.08 -13.29
CA LEU A 81 29.88 -8.26 -14.10
C LEU A 81 28.58 -8.09 -14.88
N THR A 82 28.60 -8.48 -16.15
CA THR A 82 27.45 -8.47 -17.03
C THR A 82 26.99 -9.88 -17.37
N MET A 83 25.68 -10.10 -17.36
CA MET A 83 25.05 -11.31 -17.84
C MET A 83 24.41 -11.06 -19.20
N GLN A 84 24.54 -12.01 -20.13
CA GLN A 84 23.77 -11.95 -21.36
C GLN A 84 22.35 -12.44 -21.11
N THR A 85 21.40 -11.56 -21.26
CA THR A 85 19.99 -11.92 -21.12
C THR A 85 19.48 -12.40 -22.48
N TYR A 86 19.23 -13.70 -22.63
CA TYR A 86 18.58 -14.28 -23.81
C TYR A 86 17.05 -14.06 -23.65
N ASN A 87 16.50 -13.06 -24.31
CA ASN A 87 15.05 -12.94 -24.46
C ASN A 87 14.59 -13.93 -25.53
N ASN A 88 14.14 -15.12 -25.13
CA ASN A 88 13.43 -16.05 -25.99
C ASN A 88 12.03 -15.49 -26.29
N ILE A 89 11.94 -14.55 -27.21
CA ILE A 89 10.65 -14.22 -27.85
C ILE A 89 10.48 -15.21 -28.99
N ALA A 90 9.82 -16.32 -28.71
CA ALA A 90 9.34 -17.26 -29.74
C ALA A 90 8.19 -16.62 -30.50
N GLN A 91 8.47 -15.67 -31.39
CA GLN A 91 7.61 -15.35 -32.56
C GLN A 91 8.34 -14.44 -33.55
N SER A 92 8.51 -14.96 -34.76
CA SER A 92 8.70 -14.29 -36.05
C SER A 92 9.70 -13.11 -36.17
N ASN A 93 10.84 -13.40 -36.79
CA ASN A 93 11.68 -12.45 -37.53
C ASN A 93 12.20 -11.17 -36.82
N ALA A 94 12.49 -11.20 -35.53
CA ALA A 94 13.18 -10.13 -34.85
C ALA A 94 14.61 -10.55 -34.51
N SER A 95 15.56 -9.76 -34.94
CA SER A 95 16.98 -9.85 -34.59
C SER A 95 17.12 -9.90 -33.06
N THR A 96 17.68 -10.98 -32.54
CA THR A 96 18.04 -11.13 -31.13
C THR A 96 19.15 -10.13 -30.77
N THR A 97 18.79 -8.94 -30.35
CA THR A 97 19.73 -8.02 -29.71
C THR A 97 19.82 -8.40 -28.25
N SER A 98 20.83 -9.22 -27.90
CA SER A 98 21.19 -9.45 -26.51
C SER A 98 21.81 -8.17 -25.96
N GLN A 99 21.11 -7.45 -25.09
CA GLN A 99 21.71 -6.35 -24.34
C GLN A 99 22.37 -6.93 -23.07
N PRO A 100 23.66 -6.64 -22.83
CA PRO A 100 24.31 -7.03 -21.60
C PRO A 100 23.64 -6.31 -20.42
N ALA A 101 23.07 -7.06 -19.50
CA ALA A 101 22.52 -6.53 -18.24
C ALA A 101 23.57 -6.71 -17.13
N LEU A 102 23.65 -5.74 -16.23
CA LEU A 102 24.49 -5.88 -15.03
C LEU A 102 24.00 -7.04 -14.18
N GLN A 103 24.92 -7.80 -13.61
CA GLN A 103 24.61 -8.86 -12.67
C GLN A 103 23.95 -8.29 -11.43
N GLN A 104 22.87 -8.92 -10.99
CA GLN A 104 22.20 -8.58 -9.74
C GLN A 104 22.70 -9.47 -8.62
N TYR A 105 22.80 -8.94 -7.42
CA TYR A 105 23.26 -9.62 -6.23
C TYR A 105 22.10 -9.94 -5.31
N LEU A 106 21.84 -11.21 -5.07
CA LEU A 106 20.82 -11.66 -4.13
C LEU A 106 21.39 -11.61 -2.71
N VAL A 107 20.73 -10.90 -1.82
CA VAL A 107 21.03 -10.93 -0.38
C VAL A 107 20.55 -12.27 0.19
N ASP A 108 21.45 -13.03 0.77
CA ASP A 108 21.14 -14.33 1.35
C ASP A 108 20.39 -14.23 2.70
N ASN A 109 20.10 -15.37 3.33
CA ASN A 109 19.40 -15.40 4.61
C ASN A 109 20.21 -14.82 5.78
N ALA A 110 21.53 -14.81 5.66
CA ALA A 110 22.44 -14.20 6.64
C ALA A 110 22.58 -12.69 6.44
N GLY A 111 22.01 -12.14 5.36
CA GLY A 111 22.16 -10.73 4.99
C GLY A 111 23.45 -10.44 4.21
N GLU A 112 24.08 -11.47 3.63
CA GLU A 112 25.34 -11.35 2.88
C GLU A 112 25.09 -11.38 1.36
N ILE A 113 26.00 -10.76 0.62
CA ILE A 113 26.11 -10.89 -0.85
C ILE A 113 27.50 -11.42 -1.21
N ASP A 114 27.60 -12.22 -2.28
CA ASP A 114 28.87 -12.59 -2.88
C ASP A 114 29.27 -11.54 -3.92
N PHE A 115 30.24 -10.68 -3.56
CA PHE A 115 30.70 -9.60 -4.43
C PHE A 115 32.02 -10.00 -5.13
N PRO A 116 32.19 -9.71 -6.44
CA PRO A 116 33.37 -10.07 -7.18
C PRO A 116 34.66 -9.56 -6.54
N VAL A 117 35.71 -10.38 -6.54
CA VAL A 117 37.05 -10.05 -6.01
C VAL A 117 37.09 -9.90 -4.47
N ILE A 118 36.11 -9.26 -3.85
CA ILE A 118 36.09 -9.01 -2.41
C ILE A 118 35.56 -10.23 -1.64
N GLY A 119 34.63 -11.02 -2.25
CA GLY A 119 33.96 -12.13 -1.59
C GLY A 119 32.69 -11.71 -0.84
N ARG A 120 32.43 -12.32 0.30
CA ARG A 120 31.21 -12.11 1.07
C ARG A 120 31.20 -10.77 1.82
N LEU A 121 30.10 -10.01 1.66
CA LEU A 121 29.86 -8.74 2.27
C LEU A 121 28.54 -8.74 3.04
N GLN A 122 28.58 -8.36 4.31
CA GLN A 122 27.39 -8.18 5.14
C GLN A 122 26.71 -6.85 4.80
N VAL A 123 25.59 -6.90 4.07
CA VAL A 123 24.82 -5.73 3.66
C VAL A 123 23.44 -5.66 4.29
N GLY A 124 22.93 -6.77 4.80
CA GLY A 124 21.64 -6.87 5.46
C GLY A 124 21.54 -5.94 6.67
N GLY A 125 20.42 -5.23 6.77
CA GLY A 125 20.18 -4.22 7.81
C GLY A 125 20.82 -2.86 7.57
N LEU A 126 21.74 -2.73 6.61
CA LEU A 126 22.34 -1.46 6.23
C LEU A 126 21.36 -0.61 5.40
N THR A 127 21.49 0.70 5.49
CA THR A 127 20.88 1.61 4.52
C THR A 127 21.68 1.58 3.22
N LYS A 128 21.09 2.06 2.13
CA LYS A 128 21.77 2.19 0.83
C LYS A 128 23.12 2.90 0.98
N ASN A 129 23.12 4.07 1.63
CA ASN A 129 24.33 4.87 1.82
C ASN A 129 25.40 4.14 2.64
N ALA A 130 24.98 3.40 3.67
CA ALA A 130 25.91 2.61 4.49
C ALA A 130 26.52 1.44 3.68
N ALA A 131 25.73 0.77 2.84
CA ALA A 131 26.21 -0.29 1.96
C ALA A 131 27.17 0.26 0.89
N GLU A 132 26.87 1.40 0.27
CA GLU A 132 27.76 2.09 -0.68
C GLU A 132 29.10 2.42 -0.04
N ASN A 133 29.08 2.94 1.20
CA ASN A 133 30.31 3.25 1.94
C ASN A 133 31.10 2.00 2.28
N LEU A 134 30.44 0.94 2.75
CA LEU A 134 31.08 -0.34 3.04
C LEU A 134 31.80 -0.88 1.80
N ILE A 135 31.10 -0.98 0.67
CA ILE A 135 31.68 -1.47 -0.58
C ILE A 135 32.84 -0.58 -1.04
N ARG A 136 32.69 0.74 -0.94
CA ARG A 136 33.75 1.70 -1.31
C ARG A 136 35.03 1.47 -0.48
N GLU A 137 34.89 1.26 0.82
CA GLU A 137 36.06 1.00 1.69
C GLU A 137 36.71 -0.35 1.36
N GLN A 138 35.93 -1.39 1.06
CA GLN A 138 36.46 -2.69 0.69
C GLN A 138 37.15 -2.68 -0.70
N LEU A 139 36.77 -1.77 -1.60
CA LEU A 139 37.39 -1.61 -2.92
C LEU A 139 38.71 -0.82 -2.89
N ARG A 140 39.00 -0.07 -1.83
CA ARG A 140 40.22 0.77 -1.72
C ARG A 140 41.53 0.03 -2.03
N PRO A 141 41.75 -1.22 -1.60
CA PRO A 141 43.02 -1.92 -1.88
C PRO A 141 43.19 -2.27 -3.36
N TYR A 142 42.09 -2.31 -4.12
CA TYR A 142 42.08 -2.80 -5.51
C TYR A 142 42.06 -1.67 -6.54
N LEU A 143 41.70 -0.46 -6.12
CA LEU A 143 41.55 0.70 -7.02
C LEU A 143 42.48 1.83 -6.59
N LYS A 144 43.11 2.45 -7.59
CA LYS A 144 44.01 3.61 -7.37
C LYS A 144 43.27 4.86 -6.92
N GLU A 145 41.99 4.94 -7.29
CA GLU A 145 41.13 6.08 -7.05
C GLU A 145 39.91 5.66 -6.20
N ILE A 146 39.28 6.61 -5.53
CA ILE A 146 38.04 6.37 -4.77
C ILE A 146 36.90 6.15 -5.76
N PRO A 147 36.28 4.95 -5.80
CA PRO A 147 35.21 4.68 -6.74
C PRO A 147 33.91 5.36 -6.31
N ILE A 148 33.07 5.68 -7.29
CA ILE A 148 31.65 5.98 -7.06
C ILE A 148 30.92 4.66 -7.05
N VAL A 149 30.40 4.28 -5.89
CA VAL A 149 29.57 3.08 -5.70
C VAL A 149 28.12 3.49 -5.67
N THR A 150 27.29 2.86 -6.47
CA THR A 150 25.83 3.07 -6.48
C THR A 150 25.13 1.74 -6.20
N VAL A 151 24.30 1.70 -5.18
CA VAL A 151 23.49 0.53 -4.80
C VAL A 151 22.01 0.86 -5.02
N ARG A 152 21.29 -0.01 -5.72
CA ARG A 152 19.83 0.11 -5.95
C ARG A 152 19.16 -1.23 -5.70
N MET A 153 18.00 -1.20 -5.05
CA MET A 153 17.12 -2.38 -4.96
C MET A 153 16.34 -2.54 -6.25
N SER A 154 16.42 -3.73 -6.87
CA SER A 154 15.78 -4.01 -8.17
C SER A 154 14.40 -4.62 -8.05
N ASN A 155 14.05 -5.22 -6.91
CA ASN A 155 12.81 -5.94 -6.69
C ASN A 155 11.90 -5.27 -5.66
N TYR A 156 12.06 -3.96 -5.40
CA TYR A 156 11.23 -3.27 -4.43
C TYR A 156 9.76 -3.31 -4.87
N LYS A 157 8.95 -4.06 -4.14
CA LYS A 157 7.52 -4.23 -4.39
C LYS A 157 6.74 -4.23 -3.09
N ILE A 158 5.50 -3.76 -3.18
CA ILE A 158 4.51 -3.80 -2.10
C ILE A 158 3.23 -4.42 -2.63
N SER A 159 2.37 -4.91 -1.75
CA SER A 159 1.06 -5.45 -2.13
C SER A 159 -0.05 -4.70 -1.40
N VAL A 160 -1.11 -4.35 -2.13
CA VAL A 160 -2.31 -3.71 -1.56
C VAL A 160 -3.51 -4.61 -1.85
N LEU A 161 -4.21 -5.02 -0.80
CA LEU A 161 -5.29 -6.00 -0.88
C LEU A 161 -6.55 -5.53 -0.14
N GLY A 162 -7.70 -6.04 -0.54
CA GLY A 162 -8.98 -5.82 0.12
C GLY A 162 -9.82 -4.73 -0.54
N GLU A 163 -10.45 -3.87 0.24
CA GLU A 163 -11.40 -2.85 -0.24
C GLU A 163 -10.71 -1.62 -0.83
N VAL A 164 -10.00 -1.83 -1.94
CA VAL A 164 -9.42 -0.82 -2.84
C VAL A 164 -9.96 -1.03 -4.26
N ASN A 165 -9.83 -0.01 -5.12
CA ASN A 165 -10.36 -0.11 -6.48
C ASN A 165 -9.56 -1.07 -7.37
N SER A 166 -8.24 -1.17 -7.17
CA SER A 166 -7.33 -1.99 -7.98
C SER A 166 -6.35 -2.74 -7.07
N PRO A 167 -6.79 -3.82 -6.39
CA PRO A 167 -5.88 -4.61 -5.57
C PRO A 167 -4.79 -5.27 -6.43
N GLY A 168 -3.55 -5.31 -5.92
CA GLY A 168 -2.44 -5.87 -6.66
C GLY A 168 -1.11 -5.74 -5.96
N THR A 169 -0.06 -6.22 -6.63
CA THR A 169 1.33 -6.01 -6.25
C THR A 169 1.94 -4.95 -7.16
N PHE A 170 2.54 -3.94 -6.57
CA PHE A 170 3.10 -2.79 -7.26
C PHE A 170 4.61 -2.76 -7.10
N THR A 171 5.33 -2.64 -8.22
CA THR A 171 6.78 -2.43 -8.23
C THR A 171 7.06 -0.94 -8.00
N ILE A 172 7.94 -0.64 -7.07
CA ILE A 172 8.31 0.71 -6.69
C ILE A 172 9.65 1.05 -7.33
N ASN A 173 9.64 2.04 -8.21
CA ASN A 173 10.86 2.52 -8.88
C ASN A 173 11.61 3.56 -8.05
N ASN A 174 10.94 4.15 -7.07
CA ASN A 174 11.51 5.11 -6.14
C ASN A 174 12.14 4.39 -4.92
N GLU A 175 13.01 5.09 -4.21
CA GLU A 175 13.67 4.53 -3.02
C GLU A 175 12.75 4.41 -1.81
N LYS A 176 11.59 5.07 -1.84
CA LYS A 176 10.58 5.06 -0.77
C LYS A 176 9.17 5.17 -1.34
N VAL A 177 8.21 4.62 -0.62
CA VAL A 177 6.79 4.78 -0.87
C VAL A 177 6.06 4.88 0.47
N ASN A 178 5.15 5.83 0.60
CA ASN A 178 4.32 5.94 1.79
C ASN A 178 2.96 5.22 1.61
N ILE A 179 2.21 5.07 2.70
CA ILE A 179 0.91 4.37 2.71
C ILE A 179 -0.08 5.03 1.74
N PHE A 180 -0.14 6.37 1.68
CA PHE A 180 -1.08 7.06 0.81
C PHE A 180 -0.70 6.93 -0.67
N GLU A 181 0.61 6.93 -0.99
CA GLU A 181 1.08 6.62 -2.34
C GLU A 181 0.73 5.18 -2.74
N ALA A 182 0.89 4.21 -1.82
CA ALA A 182 0.50 2.83 -2.05
C ALA A 182 -1.01 2.70 -2.32
N LEU A 183 -1.84 3.42 -1.56
CA LEU A 183 -3.29 3.47 -1.80
C LEU A 183 -3.63 4.15 -3.13
N ALA A 184 -2.93 5.23 -3.48
CA ALA A 184 -3.12 5.91 -4.77
C ALA A 184 -2.77 4.99 -5.95
N MET A 185 -1.72 4.17 -5.86
CA MET A 185 -1.38 3.14 -6.86
C MET A 185 -2.50 2.09 -7.00
N ALA A 186 -3.16 1.74 -5.89
CA ALA A 186 -4.30 0.83 -5.88
C ALA A 186 -5.65 1.50 -6.24
N GLY A 187 -5.61 2.76 -6.73
CA GLY A 187 -6.81 3.52 -7.12
C GLY A 187 -7.66 3.99 -5.95
N ASP A 188 -7.05 4.13 -4.76
CA ASP A 188 -7.66 4.50 -3.48
C ASP A 188 -8.57 3.41 -2.88
N MET A 189 -8.93 3.61 -1.62
CA MET A 189 -9.87 2.76 -0.90
C MET A 189 -11.30 3.02 -1.35
N THR A 190 -12.08 1.94 -1.47
CA THR A 190 -13.52 2.10 -1.72
C THR A 190 -14.21 2.74 -0.50
N ILE A 191 -15.45 3.23 -0.70
CA ILE A 191 -16.28 3.75 0.41
C ILE A 191 -16.59 2.70 1.48
N TYR A 192 -16.42 1.43 1.14
CA TYR A 192 -16.66 0.30 2.03
C TYR A 192 -15.43 -0.10 2.84
N GLY A 193 -14.25 0.42 2.52
CA GLY A 193 -13.01 0.11 3.24
C GLY A 193 -12.98 0.72 4.64
N ILE A 194 -12.47 -0.03 5.61
CA ILE A 194 -12.30 0.42 7.01
C ILE A 194 -10.98 1.18 7.13
N ARG A 195 -11.04 2.52 7.22
CA ARG A 195 -9.87 3.41 7.26
C ARG A 195 -9.19 3.49 8.63
N ASN A 196 -9.95 3.31 9.70
CA ASN A 196 -9.42 3.39 11.06
C ASN A 196 -8.79 2.08 11.56
N ASN A 197 -8.73 1.04 10.73
CA ASN A 197 -8.13 -0.24 11.06
C ASN A 197 -7.56 -0.94 9.82
N VAL A 198 -6.69 -0.25 9.12
CA VAL A 198 -5.91 -0.82 8.01
C VAL A 198 -4.80 -1.68 8.60
N LYS A 199 -4.57 -2.86 8.04
CA LYS A 199 -3.54 -3.79 8.51
C LYS A 199 -2.32 -3.68 7.61
N LEU A 200 -1.18 -3.36 8.21
CA LEU A 200 0.13 -3.51 7.59
C LEU A 200 0.73 -4.84 8.07
N ILE A 201 1.03 -5.72 7.14
CA ILE A 201 1.72 -6.98 7.40
C ILE A 201 3.15 -6.80 6.94
N ARG A 202 4.08 -6.89 7.87
CA ARG A 202 5.52 -6.71 7.66
C ARG A 202 6.30 -7.90 8.20
N GLU A 203 7.23 -8.40 7.41
CA GLU A 203 8.19 -9.40 7.85
C GLU A 203 9.45 -8.69 8.35
N ASP A 204 9.94 -9.05 9.52
CA ASP A 204 11.18 -8.50 10.07
C ASP A 204 12.41 -9.25 9.54
N CYS A 205 13.61 -8.76 9.91
CA CYS A 205 14.87 -9.37 9.51
C CYS A 205 15.07 -10.82 10.01
N ASN A 206 14.25 -11.27 10.98
CA ASN A 206 14.26 -12.65 11.50
C ASN A 206 13.22 -13.54 10.82
N GLY A 207 12.48 -13.04 9.83
CA GLY A 207 11.40 -13.74 9.15
C GLY A 207 10.09 -13.81 9.96
N GLN A 208 9.97 -13.07 11.07
CA GLN A 208 8.72 -12.98 11.83
C GLN A 208 7.76 -12.02 11.18
N ARG A 209 6.50 -12.43 11.03
CA ARG A 209 5.45 -11.62 10.44
C ARG A 209 4.67 -10.89 11.50
N ASN A 210 4.70 -9.58 11.43
CA ASN A 210 4.00 -8.69 12.34
C ASN A 210 2.79 -8.07 11.63
N VAL A 211 1.65 -8.02 12.32
CA VAL A 211 0.43 -7.36 11.82
C VAL A 211 0.19 -6.10 12.64
N ILE A 212 0.38 -4.96 12.01
CA ILE A 212 0.26 -3.64 12.62
C ILE A 212 -1.08 -3.03 12.19
N SER A 213 -1.83 -2.50 13.16
CA SER A 213 -3.10 -1.79 12.89
C SER A 213 -2.83 -0.30 12.74
N LEU A 214 -3.25 0.27 11.63
CA LEU A 214 -3.04 1.67 11.29
C LEU A 214 -4.38 2.39 11.22
N ASN A 215 -4.47 3.58 11.80
CA ASN A 215 -5.62 4.45 11.68
C ASN A 215 -5.33 5.58 10.69
N LEU A 216 -5.88 5.48 9.48
CA LEU A 216 -5.67 6.47 8.43
C LEU A 216 -6.59 7.70 8.59
N ASN A 217 -7.53 7.67 9.52
CA ASN A 217 -8.38 8.83 9.80
C ASN A 217 -7.64 9.86 10.67
N GLU A 218 -6.59 9.47 11.38
CA GLU A 218 -5.84 10.35 12.28
C GLU A 218 -4.56 10.87 11.63
N GLN A 219 -4.18 12.10 11.95
CA GLN A 219 -2.95 12.73 11.47
C GLN A 219 -1.69 12.07 12.02
N ASN A 220 -1.77 11.44 13.20
CA ASN A 220 -0.63 10.77 13.84
C ASN A 220 0.02 9.71 12.94
N ILE A 221 -0.69 9.24 11.91
CA ILE A 221 -0.12 8.31 10.93
C ILE A 221 1.10 8.90 10.20
N LEU A 222 1.12 10.22 9.98
CA LEU A 222 2.20 10.90 9.27
C LEU A 222 3.54 10.82 10.03
N HIS A 223 3.49 10.73 11.37
CA HIS A 223 4.66 10.62 12.26
C HIS A 223 4.91 9.17 12.70
N SER A 224 4.12 8.22 12.20
CA SER A 224 4.27 6.81 12.52
C SER A 224 5.54 6.23 11.90
N PRO A 225 6.30 5.37 12.61
CA PRO A 225 7.42 4.63 12.02
C PRO A 225 6.97 3.68 10.90
N TYR A 226 5.67 3.44 10.77
CA TYR A 226 5.05 2.62 9.74
C TYR A 226 4.47 3.43 8.59
N TYR A 227 4.66 4.75 8.55
CA TYR A 227 4.18 5.62 7.48
C TYR A 227 4.79 5.24 6.12
N TYR A 228 6.10 4.94 6.12
CA TYR A 228 6.77 4.41 4.94
C TYR A 228 6.72 2.89 4.91
N MET A 229 6.34 2.37 3.76
CA MET A 229 6.30 0.93 3.52
C MET A 229 7.71 0.40 3.21
N GLN A 230 7.94 -0.85 3.56
CA GLN A 230 9.18 -1.58 3.29
C GLN A 230 8.97 -2.60 2.17
N GLN A 231 10.07 -3.18 1.69
CA GLN A 231 10.07 -4.28 0.73
C GLN A 231 9.17 -5.43 1.21
N ASN A 232 8.33 -5.94 0.30
CA ASN A 232 7.37 -7.02 0.54
C ASN A 232 6.26 -6.73 1.55
N ASP A 233 6.09 -5.49 2.03
CA ASP A 233 4.95 -5.12 2.88
C ASP A 233 3.62 -5.41 2.17
N ILE A 234 2.64 -5.84 2.97
CA ILE A 234 1.26 -6.03 2.50
C ILE A 234 0.36 -5.09 3.26
N LEU A 235 -0.35 -4.23 2.54
CA LEU A 235 -1.38 -3.36 3.08
C LEU A 235 -2.75 -4.01 2.85
N TYR A 236 -3.44 -4.39 3.92
CA TYR A 236 -4.75 -5.02 3.83
C TYR A 236 -5.86 -4.13 4.38
N ILE A 237 -6.86 -3.90 3.56
CA ILE A 237 -8.03 -3.08 3.86
C ILE A 237 -9.25 -3.98 4.02
N ALA A 238 -9.76 -4.09 5.25
CA ALA A 238 -10.95 -4.88 5.53
C ALA A 238 -12.22 -4.19 5.03
N PRO A 239 -13.23 -4.94 4.54
CA PRO A 239 -14.54 -4.41 4.22
C PRO A 239 -15.31 -4.05 5.50
N ASN A 240 -16.16 -3.03 5.40
CA ASN A 240 -17.06 -2.67 6.48
C ASN A 240 -18.24 -3.66 6.60
N LYS A 241 -19.01 -3.53 7.69
CA LYS A 241 -20.16 -4.42 7.97
C LYS A 241 -21.23 -4.37 6.87
N THR A 242 -21.40 -3.25 6.18
CA THR A 242 -22.39 -3.09 5.10
C THR A 242 -22.01 -3.97 3.90
N LYS A 243 -20.76 -3.92 3.47
CA LYS A 243 -20.25 -4.76 2.38
C LYS A 243 -20.29 -6.24 2.75
N ALA A 244 -19.89 -6.58 3.98
CA ALA A 244 -19.93 -7.96 4.46
C ALA A 244 -21.37 -8.51 4.51
N LYS A 245 -22.34 -7.70 4.93
CA LYS A 245 -23.76 -8.09 4.91
C LYS A 245 -24.30 -8.25 3.49
N SER A 246 -23.94 -7.37 2.55
CA SER A 246 -24.39 -7.50 1.15
C SER A 246 -23.88 -8.79 0.48
N ALA A 247 -22.72 -9.28 0.89
CA ALA A 247 -22.21 -10.57 0.42
C ALA A 247 -23.00 -11.78 0.97
N SER A 248 -23.67 -11.62 2.13
CA SER A 248 -24.49 -12.66 2.76
C SER A 248 -25.98 -12.62 2.37
N VAL A 249 -26.43 -11.55 1.69
CA VAL A 249 -27.82 -11.46 1.21
C VAL A 249 -27.96 -12.37 0.00
N SER A 250 -28.58 -13.52 0.24
CA SER A 250 -28.93 -14.47 -0.82
C SER A 250 -29.97 -13.85 -1.77
N ASN A 251 -29.90 -14.19 -3.06
CA ASN A 251 -30.91 -13.82 -4.07
C ASN A 251 -32.35 -14.16 -3.62
N SER A 252 -32.52 -15.19 -2.82
CA SER A 252 -33.82 -15.57 -2.25
C SER A 252 -34.40 -14.48 -1.34
N THR A 253 -33.58 -13.78 -0.52
CA THR A 253 -34.08 -12.70 0.34
C THR A 253 -34.60 -11.53 -0.47
N THR A 254 -33.91 -11.16 -1.55
CA THR A 254 -34.35 -10.09 -2.46
C THR A 254 -35.67 -10.46 -3.18
N ILE A 255 -35.83 -11.72 -3.59
CA ILE A 255 -37.07 -12.23 -4.20
C ILE A 255 -38.22 -12.15 -3.20
N TRP A 256 -38.02 -12.59 -1.95
CA TRP A 256 -39.07 -12.53 -0.93
C TRP A 256 -39.51 -11.11 -0.60
N VAL A 257 -38.58 -10.16 -0.51
CA VAL A 257 -38.90 -8.74 -0.31
C VAL A 257 -39.72 -8.19 -1.48
N SER A 258 -39.37 -8.55 -2.72
CA SER A 258 -40.13 -8.15 -3.93
C SER A 258 -41.52 -8.73 -3.95
N VAL A 259 -41.70 -10.00 -3.56
CA VAL A 259 -43.01 -10.65 -3.48
C VAL A 259 -43.88 -9.99 -2.42
N ILE A 260 -43.34 -9.72 -1.25
CA ILE A 260 -44.09 -9.05 -0.15
C ILE A 260 -44.52 -7.64 -0.57
N THR A 261 -43.61 -6.86 -1.18
CA THR A 261 -43.97 -5.50 -1.67
C THR A 261 -45.04 -5.53 -2.77
N SER A 262 -44.99 -6.49 -3.68
CA SER A 262 -46.05 -6.69 -4.70
C SER A 262 -47.38 -7.03 -4.07
N LEU A 263 -47.43 -7.91 -3.09
CA LEU A 263 -48.67 -8.29 -2.40
C LEU A 263 -49.26 -7.11 -1.60
N VAL A 264 -48.42 -6.32 -0.94
CA VAL A 264 -48.88 -5.11 -0.24
C VAL A 264 -49.41 -4.07 -1.21
N SER A 265 -48.81 -3.88 -2.38
CA SER A 265 -49.27 -2.96 -3.42
C SER A 265 -50.64 -3.40 -4.00
N LEU A 266 -50.82 -4.69 -4.27
CA LEU A 266 -52.07 -5.25 -4.73
C LEU A 266 -53.19 -5.09 -3.70
N SER A 267 -52.91 -5.34 -2.41
CA SER A 267 -53.84 -5.13 -1.31
C SER A 267 -54.29 -3.67 -1.17
N LEU A 268 -53.37 -2.70 -1.36
CA LEU A 268 -53.70 -1.29 -1.33
C LEU A 268 -54.56 -0.84 -2.49
N ILE A 269 -54.37 -1.37 -3.69
CA ILE A 269 -55.16 -1.10 -4.89
C ILE A 269 -56.60 -1.63 -4.68
N HIS A 270 -56.76 -2.85 -4.15
CA HIS A 270 -58.08 -3.45 -3.90
C HIS A 270 -58.88 -2.69 -2.81
N ILE A 271 -58.23 -2.03 -1.85
CA ILE A 271 -58.85 -1.22 -0.79
C ILE A 271 -59.26 0.17 -1.33
N SER A 272 -58.61 0.62 -2.42
CA SER A 272 -58.89 1.96 -2.99
C SER A 272 -59.96 1.98 -4.07
N GLU A 273 -60.45 0.85 -4.56
CA GLU A 273 -61.59 0.82 -5.47
C GLU A 273 -62.87 1.14 -4.68
N PRO A 274 -63.52 2.30 -4.95
CA PRO A 274 -64.83 2.57 -4.35
C PRO A 274 -65.83 1.61 -5.00
N THR A 275 -66.54 0.85 -4.18
CA THR A 275 -67.66 0.02 -4.56
C THR A 275 -68.72 0.91 -5.22
N ILE A 276 -68.68 1.06 -6.53
CA ILE A 276 -69.80 1.59 -7.31
C ILE A 276 -70.81 0.44 -7.38
N ARG A 277 -71.72 0.39 -6.39
CA ARG A 277 -72.96 -0.35 -6.54
C ARG A 277 -74.05 0.65 -6.95
N SER A 278 -74.46 0.51 -8.17
CA SER A 278 -75.74 1.02 -8.72
C SER A 278 -76.93 0.61 -7.88
#